data_d8e575996b167fa27826689eac17a294
#
_entry.id   d8e575996b167fa27826689eac17a294
#
_cell.length_a   1.000
_cell.length_b   1.000
_cell.length_c   1.000
_cell.angle_alpha   90.00
_cell.angle_beta   90.00
_cell.angle_gamma   90.00
#
_symmetry.space_group_name_H-M   'P 1'
#
loop_
_entity.id
_entity.type
_entity.pdbx_description
1 polymer ?
#
loop_
_entity_poly.entity_id
_entity_poly.type
_entity_poly.pdbx_seq_one_letter_code
_entity_poly.pdbx_strand_id
1 'polypeptide(L)'
;MRTFFVVAALVVSQCFHAQKIIYFDSEWNEIKNKKEASYYREVAKQGELYLIKDYYINGALQMEGTAVDDTPNQEVFEGKVTWYSPDGKVDMVSNFKNGNLLGESKLYNANGKLLQDIVYDGRNNYSGTYYSYIEDGNVNNMISTFQNSEPTKTIYYDKSPQGIRYEIIYKKGYEEQETKYYGEDGKYLGSYKGYDDMNGVSVEYSYQPMRVTSVAKYQKGQVIENKLYYDNGTLKQEFKRSGKSAWEKTYDINGKKIAELIYKQEGTELIPYDGKQVMFSMEMVDSETITTTYSKGKFVKIEQIYGDYVTETFYDENGQDVTEVISKKNGKEFARLVYRDGVPYDGMMRDAVSEQHYKEGRLMSEKIFKKGKISSEKKYLENKDAYEVKIFNEDILKFVYVTHSEAIGYFSAEITPYDDKGKALPKVVVKEGFIEKGKLTIDCYCPEKEYITYERKGDWIIKQWYNKTGMYRELRVKIDKNQFNSEIIIDEYSLANGTDTDELPNWVE
;
A
#
# COMPACT_ATOMS: atom_id res chain seq x y z
N MET A 1 37.63 93.16 -20.66
CA MET A 1 38.03 91.86 -20.05
C MET A 1 37.09 90.77 -20.54
N ARG A 2 37.54 89.95 -21.48
CA ARG A 2 36.77 88.80 -22.00
C ARG A 2 37.43 87.54 -21.44
N THR A 3 36.70 86.81 -20.57
CA THR A 3 37.15 85.55 -19.99
C THR A 3 36.78 84.44 -20.94
N PHE A 4 37.78 83.73 -21.46
CA PHE A 4 37.56 82.48 -22.22
C PHE A 4 37.35 81.30 -21.29
N PHE A 5 36.20 80.59 -21.42
CA PHE A 5 35.99 79.29 -20.83
C PHE A 5 36.47 78.23 -21.82
N VAL A 6 37.50 77.47 -21.44
CA VAL A 6 37.94 76.27 -22.14
C VAL A 6 37.13 75.08 -21.53
N VAL A 7 36.24 74.52 -22.35
CA VAL A 7 35.53 73.26 -22.01
C VAL A 7 36.43 72.15 -22.49
N ALA A 8 37.05 71.43 -21.53
CA ALA A 8 37.78 70.20 -21.83
C ALA A 8 36.73 69.07 -21.94
N ALA A 9 36.42 68.56 -23.14
CA ALA A 9 35.64 67.39 -23.41
C ALA A 9 36.48 66.14 -23.06
N LEU A 10 36.23 65.53 -21.97
CA LEU A 10 36.71 64.18 -21.63
C LEU A 10 36.01 63.16 -22.55
N VAL A 11 36.69 62.71 -23.59
CA VAL A 11 36.28 61.56 -24.39
C VAL A 11 36.60 60.29 -23.55
N VAL A 12 35.62 59.78 -22.89
CA VAL A 12 35.69 58.43 -22.33
C VAL A 12 35.59 57.45 -23.49
N SER A 13 36.76 56.98 -23.99
CA SER A 13 36.77 55.85 -24.94
C SER A 13 36.28 54.59 -24.20
N GLN A 14 35.04 54.25 -24.40
CA GLN A 14 34.57 52.90 -24.06
C GLN A 14 35.27 51.95 -25.04
N CYS A 15 36.25 51.20 -24.55
CA CYS A 15 36.76 50.04 -25.27
C CYS A 15 35.59 48.98 -25.39
N PHE A 16 34.94 49.01 -26.54
CA PHE A 16 34.08 47.91 -26.96
C PHE A 16 34.98 46.69 -27.17
N HIS A 17 35.12 45.85 -26.20
CA HIS A 17 35.65 44.51 -26.43
C HIS A 17 34.64 43.76 -27.28
N ALA A 18 35.11 43.13 -28.37
CA ALA A 18 34.25 42.31 -29.22
C ALA A 18 33.61 41.21 -28.40
N GLN A 19 32.29 41.27 -28.25
CA GLN A 19 31.52 40.29 -27.54
C GLN A 19 31.43 39.03 -28.41
N LYS A 20 31.97 37.90 -27.93
CA LYS A 20 31.88 36.60 -28.61
C LYS A 20 30.49 36.01 -28.33
N ILE A 21 29.74 35.64 -29.38
CA ILE A 21 28.47 34.95 -29.26
C ILE A 21 28.67 33.52 -29.72
N ILE A 22 28.23 32.57 -28.86
CA ILE A 22 28.27 31.13 -29.11
C ILE A 22 26.83 30.59 -29.01
N TYR A 23 26.45 29.73 -29.95
CA TYR A 23 25.13 29.12 -29.96
C TYR A 23 25.19 27.66 -29.52
N PHE A 24 24.17 27.19 -28.77
CA PHE A 24 24.08 25.83 -28.26
C PHE A 24 22.73 25.22 -28.60
N ASP A 25 22.72 23.92 -28.83
CA ASP A 25 21.49 23.11 -28.91
C ASP A 25 20.86 22.89 -27.53
N SER A 26 19.83 22.04 -27.45
CA SER A 26 19.14 21.68 -26.18
C SER A 26 20.00 20.88 -25.21
N GLU A 27 21.10 20.27 -25.68
CA GLU A 27 22.04 19.47 -24.90
C GLU A 27 23.33 20.21 -24.56
N TRP A 28 23.38 21.53 -24.80
CA TRP A 28 24.55 22.40 -24.61
C TRP A 28 25.76 22.08 -25.52
N ASN A 29 25.55 21.40 -26.65
CA ASN A 29 26.58 21.24 -27.65
C ASN A 29 26.70 22.55 -28.48
N GLU A 30 27.92 23.00 -28.74
CA GLU A 30 28.17 24.17 -29.58
C GLU A 30 27.73 23.90 -31.03
N ILE A 31 26.94 24.80 -31.61
CA ILE A 31 26.44 24.70 -32.97
C ILE A 31 26.66 26.00 -33.74
N LYS A 32 26.74 25.88 -35.08
CA LYS A 32 26.94 27.06 -35.97
C LYS A 32 25.62 27.68 -36.44
N ASN A 33 24.53 26.88 -36.42
CA ASN A 33 23.27 27.33 -36.98
C ASN A 33 22.35 27.89 -35.87
N LYS A 34 22.26 29.24 -35.84
CA LYS A 34 21.40 29.98 -34.90
C LYS A 34 19.93 29.48 -34.90
N LYS A 35 19.42 28.98 -36.04
CA LYS A 35 18.02 28.55 -36.14
C LYS A 35 17.73 27.24 -35.37
N GLU A 36 18.74 26.47 -35.08
CA GLU A 36 18.68 25.22 -34.32
C GLU A 36 19.04 25.40 -32.85
N ALA A 37 19.43 26.65 -32.47
CA ALA A 37 19.87 26.95 -31.12
C ALA A 37 18.70 26.98 -30.13
N SER A 38 18.92 26.38 -28.95
CA SER A 38 18.09 26.52 -27.76
C SER A 38 18.60 27.60 -26.82
N TYR A 39 19.93 27.83 -26.84
CA TYR A 39 20.60 28.82 -26.01
C TYR A 39 21.66 29.58 -26.82
N TYR A 40 22.05 30.75 -26.28
CA TYR A 40 23.23 31.41 -26.75
C TYR A 40 24.01 32.05 -25.59
N ARG A 41 25.31 32.13 -25.73
CA ARG A 41 26.25 32.71 -24.76
C ARG A 41 26.86 33.97 -25.27
N GLU A 42 26.94 34.97 -24.41
CA GLU A 42 27.74 36.18 -24.60
C GLU A 42 28.92 36.13 -23.63
N VAL A 43 30.13 36.35 -24.15
CA VAL A 43 31.37 36.42 -23.37
C VAL A 43 32.04 37.77 -23.53
N ALA A 44 32.37 38.40 -22.41
CA ALA A 44 33.10 39.66 -22.38
C ALA A 44 34.30 39.56 -21.42
N LYS A 45 35.51 39.90 -21.90
CA LYS A 45 36.68 39.88 -21.04
C LYS A 45 36.67 41.08 -20.09
N GLN A 46 36.85 40.86 -18.79
CA GLN A 46 36.90 41.83 -17.72
C GLN A 46 38.18 41.63 -16.88
N GLY A 47 39.25 42.28 -17.23
CA GLY A 47 40.55 42.07 -16.60
C GLY A 47 41.11 40.69 -16.87
N GLU A 48 41.35 39.91 -15.80
CA GLU A 48 41.82 38.52 -15.89
C GLU A 48 40.69 37.51 -15.99
N LEU A 49 39.43 37.92 -15.83
CA LEU A 49 38.24 37.07 -15.86
C LEU A 49 37.42 37.29 -17.12
N TYR A 50 36.58 36.35 -17.45
CA TYR A 50 35.53 36.41 -18.45
C TYR A 50 34.17 36.53 -17.76
N LEU A 51 33.40 37.57 -18.10
CA LEU A 51 31.98 37.62 -17.78
C LEU A 51 31.25 36.78 -18.81
N ILE A 52 30.54 35.74 -18.33
CA ILE A 52 29.75 34.82 -19.14
C ILE A 52 28.28 35.08 -18.83
N LYS A 53 27.49 35.26 -19.89
CA LYS A 53 26.02 35.34 -19.81
C LYS A 53 25.42 34.39 -20.80
N ASP A 54 24.64 33.44 -20.29
CA ASP A 54 23.86 32.52 -21.09
C ASP A 54 22.42 32.97 -21.16
N TYR A 55 21.83 32.81 -22.31
CA TYR A 55 20.46 33.21 -22.57
C TYR A 55 19.68 32.05 -23.19
N TYR A 56 18.42 31.93 -22.82
CA TYR A 56 17.46 31.20 -23.62
C TYR A 56 17.35 31.84 -25.02
N ILE A 57 16.97 31.05 -26.03
CA ILE A 57 16.87 31.56 -27.40
C ILE A 57 15.86 32.72 -27.56
N ASN A 58 14.89 32.83 -26.63
CA ASN A 58 13.93 33.93 -26.57
C ASN A 58 14.54 35.26 -26.01
N GLY A 59 15.82 35.24 -25.58
CA GLY A 59 16.50 36.37 -25.03
C GLY A 59 16.42 36.55 -23.51
N ALA A 60 15.72 35.69 -22.80
CA ALA A 60 15.72 35.69 -21.33
C ALA A 60 17.09 35.21 -20.80
N LEU A 61 17.62 35.85 -19.76
CA LEU A 61 18.88 35.46 -19.13
C LEU A 61 18.71 34.10 -18.46
N GLN A 62 19.61 33.14 -18.73
CA GLN A 62 19.62 31.80 -18.17
C GLN A 62 20.72 31.65 -17.11
N MET A 63 21.91 32.25 -17.34
CA MET A 63 23.01 32.21 -16.38
C MET A 63 23.86 33.48 -16.49
N GLU A 64 24.38 33.92 -15.36
CA GLU A 64 25.39 35.00 -15.30
C GLU A 64 26.47 34.64 -14.29
N GLY A 65 27.72 34.74 -14.68
CA GLY A 65 28.85 34.47 -13.79
C GLY A 65 30.19 34.94 -14.39
N THR A 66 31.23 34.82 -13.57
CA THR A 66 32.61 35.06 -14.01
C THR A 66 33.43 33.79 -13.99
N ALA A 67 34.37 33.64 -14.93
CA ALA A 67 35.23 32.47 -15.04
C ALA A 67 36.66 32.90 -15.40
N VAL A 68 37.67 32.08 -15.03
CA VAL A 68 39.06 32.23 -15.48
C VAL A 68 39.29 31.60 -16.86
N ASP A 69 38.42 30.66 -17.24
CA ASP A 69 38.37 29.97 -18.53
C ASP A 69 36.93 29.97 -19.03
N ASP A 70 36.71 30.43 -20.28
CA ASP A 70 35.40 30.55 -20.93
C ASP A 70 35.11 29.42 -21.93
N THR A 71 35.95 28.39 -21.97
CA THR A 71 35.79 27.25 -22.87
C THR A 71 34.44 26.55 -22.57
N PRO A 72 33.53 26.47 -23.57
CA PRO A 72 32.23 25.85 -23.37
C PRO A 72 32.32 24.44 -22.76
N ASN A 73 31.51 24.19 -21.74
CA ASN A 73 31.43 22.91 -20.95
C ASN A 73 32.74 22.59 -20.16
N GLN A 74 33.68 23.50 -20.09
CA GLN A 74 34.93 23.39 -19.30
C GLN A 74 35.21 24.70 -18.53
N GLU A 75 34.21 25.49 -18.28
CA GLU A 75 34.32 26.77 -17.58
C GLU A 75 34.89 26.57 -16.17
N VAL A 76 35.89 27.38 -15.86
CA VAL A 76 36.43 27.43 -14.50
C VAL A 76 35.90 28.71 -13.84
N PHE A 77 34.73 28.54 -13.19
CA PHE A 77 34.05 29.65 -12.53
C PHE A 77 34.86 30.24 -11.36
N GLU A 78 34.76 31.56 -11.20
CA GLU A 78 35.35 32.33 -10.11
C GLU A 78 34.37 33.36 -9.60
N GLY A 79 34.03 33.30 -8.28
CA GLY A 79 33.05 34.18 -7.66
C GLY A 79 31.61 33.67 -7.80
N LYS A 80 30.68 34.61 -7.80
CA LYS A 80 29.25 34.34 -7.82
C LYS A 80 28.75 33.98 -9.21
N VAL A 81 28.01 32.88 -9.32
CA VAL A 81 27.27 32.50 -10.52
C VAL A 81 25.78 32.38 -10.16
N THR A 82 24.92 32.91 -11.02
CA THR A 82 23.47 32.89 -10.85
C THR A 82 22.81 32.27 -12.06
N TRP A 83 21.90 31.31 -11.83
CA TRP A 83 21.08 30.71 -12.86
C TRP A 83 19.64 31.16 -12.70
N TYR A 84 18.94 31.28 -13.82
CA TYR A 84 17.58 31.78 -13.90
C TYR A 84 16.70 30.84 -14.71
N SER A 85 15.44 30.70 -14.30
CA SER A 85 14.41 30.04 -15.06
C SER A 85 13.95 30.87 -16.27
N PRO A 86 13.24 30.26 -17.25
CA PRO A 86 12.77 30.98 -18.45
C PRO A 86 11.85 32.17 -18.17
N ASP A 87 11.21 32.23 -17.01
CA ASP A 87 10.37 33.35 -16.53
C ASP A 87 11.19 34.43 -15.78
N GLY A 88 12.52 34.27 -15.74
CA GLY A 88 13.45 35.24 -15.17
C GLY A 88 13.61 35.21 -13.65
N LYS A 89 13.03 34.19 -12.97
CA LYS A 89 13.27 33.99 -11.55
C LYS A 89 14.62 33.33 -11.33
N VAL A 90 15.21 33.58 -10.16
CA VAL A 90 16.44 32.91 -9.74
C VAL A 90 16.15 31.46 -9.40
N ASP A 91 16.82 30.52 -10.07
CA ASP A 91 16.76 29.09 -9.78
C ASP A 91 17.88 28.67 -8.81
N MET A 92 19.11 29.17 -9.07
CA MET A 92 20.26 28.84 -8.26
C MET A 92 21.26 30.02 -8.18
N VAL A 93 21.86 30.13 -7.02
CA VAL A 93 23.03 31.03 -6.80
C VAL A 93 24.11 30.22 -6.13
N SER A 94 25.33 30.21 -6.68
CA SER A 94 26.45 29.51 -6.07
C SER A 94 27.72 30.34 -6.17
N ASN A 95 28.64 30.17 -5.22
CA ASN A 95 29.96 30.79 -5.26
C ASN A 95 31.05 29.76 -5.58
N PHE A 96 31.97 30.14 -6.39
CA PHE A 96 33.06 29.30 -6.87
C PHE A 96 34.43 29.94 -6.61
N LYS A 97 35.42 29.11 -6.45
CA LYS A 97 36.84 29.49 -6.48
C LYS A 97 37.62 28.43 -7.26
N ASN A 98 38.28 28.88 -8.34
CA ASN A 98 39.01 28.00 -9.26
C ASN A 98 38.13 26.77 -9.68
N GLY A 99 36.89 27.01 -10.06
CA GLY A 99 35.91 25.98 -10.50
C GLY A 99 35.30 25.12 -9.39
N ASN A 100 35.76 25.26 -8.14
CA ASN A 100 35.23 24.49 -7.01
C ASN A 100 34.19 25.33 -6.25
N LEU A 101 33.11 24.67 -5.78
CA LEU A 101 32.13 25.32 -4.90
C LEU A 101 32.79 25.75 -3.59
N LEU A 102 32.71 27.05 -3.26
CA LEU A 102 33.22 27.62 -2.03
C LEU A 102 32.32 28.76 -1.57
N GLY A 103 31.79 28.67 -0.35
CA GLY A 103 30.86 29.65 0.21
C GLY A 103 29.40 29.32 -0.07
N GLU A 104 28.55 30.33 -0.06
CA GLU A 104 27.09 30.17 -0.15
C GLU A 104 26.62 29.54 -1.48
N SER A 105 25.70 28.63 -1.40
CA SER A 105 24.94 28.05 -2.52
C SER A 105 23.46 27.94 -2.13
N LYS A 106 22.58 28.51 -2.95
CA LYS A 106 21.14 28.55 -2.75
C LYS A 106 20.43 28.04 -3.99
N LEU A 107 19.50 27.12 -3.78
CA LEU A 107 18.63 26.57 -4.82
C LEU A 107 17.18 26.89 -4.48
N TYR A 108 16.40 27.25 -5.50
CA TYR A 108 14.99 27.65 -5.36
C TYR A 108 14.07 26.74 -6.19
N ASN A 109 12.83 26.59 -5.78
CA ASN A 109 11.81 25.97 -6.61
C ASN A 109 11.15 27.00 -7.55
N ALA A 110 10.28 26.52 -8.45
CA ALA A 110 9.56 27.39 -9.42
C ALA A 110 8.71 28.50 -8.76
N ASN A 111 8.37 28.37 -7.48
CA ASN A 111 7.64 29.37 -6.68
C ASN A 111 8.59 30.35 -5.97
N GLY A 112 9.90 30.24 -6.18
CA GLY A 112 10.93 31.10 -5.56
C GLY A 112 11.21 30.77 -4.09
N LYS A 113 10.80 29.59 -3.58
CA LYS A 113 11.11 29.14 -2.23
C LYS A 113 12.41 28.34 -2.22
N LEU A 114 13.20 28.51 -1.15
CA LEU A 114 14.45 27.79 -0.97
C LEU A 114 14.24 26.28 -0.90
N LEU A 115 14.95 25.54 -1.77
CA LEU A 115 15.14 24.09 -1.67
C LEU A 115 16.43 23.77 -0.92
N GLN A 116 17.42 24.67 -1.01
CA GLN A 116 18.73 24.49 -0.42
C GLN A 116 19.31 25.84 -0.02
N ASP A 117 19.86 25.90 1.20
CA ASP A 117 20.65 27.03 1.71
C ASP A 117 21.88 26.46 2.44
N ILE A 118 22.98 26.34 1.74
CA ILE A 118 24.18 25.68 2.22
C ILE A 118 25.44 26.49 1.95
N VAL A 119 26.49 26.17 2.70
CA VAL A 119 27.83 26.76 2.54
C VAL A 119 28.83 25.64 2.31
N TYR A 120 29.57 25.71 1.21
CA TYR A 120 30.66 24.82 0.84
C TYR A 120 32.00 25.27 1.40
N ASP A 121 32.84 24.32 1.83
CA ASP A 121 34.18 24.56 2.39
C ASP A 121 35.30 24.56 1.34
N GLY A 122 34.98 24.34 0.06
CA GLY A 122 35.94 24.18 -1.04
C GLY A 122 36.56 22.80 -1.20
N ARG A 123 36.17 21.84 -0.36
CA ARG A 123 36.57 20.42 -0.43
C ARG A 123 35.40 19.48 -0.66
N ASN A 124 34.32 20.02 -1.23
CA ASN A 124 33.03 19.35 -1.43
C ASN A 124 32.27 19.00 -0.14
N ASN A 125 32.72 19.41 1.05
CA ASN A 125 31.90 19.34 2.25
C ASN A 125 30.99 20.58 2.32
N TYR A 126 29.81 20.40 2.89
CA TYR A 126 28.84 21.49 3.06
C TYR A 126 28.18 21.46 4.43
N SER A 127 27.70 22.62 4.84
CA SER A 127 26.86 22.81 6.03
C SER A 127 25.71 23.72 5.66
N GLY A 128 24.52 23.45 6.25
CA GLY A 128 23.33 24.25 5.97
C GLY A 128 22.04 23.46 5.97
N THR A 129 21.05 23.90 5.21
CA THR A 129 19.68 23.39 5.31
C THR A 129 19.12 23.06 3.94
N TYR A 130 18.46 21.91 3.87
CA TYR A 130 17.62 21.45 2.76
C TYR A 130 16.16 21.54 3.14
N TYR A 131 15.33 21.96 2.21
CA TYR A 131 13.88 22.10 2.35
C TYR A 131 13.18 21.22 1.33
N SER A 132 12.17 20.48 1.74
CA SER A 132 11.27 19.75 0.87
C SER A 132 9.85 20.29 0.98
N TYR A 133 9.14 20.33 -0.13
CA TYR A 133 7.80 20.88 -0.24
C TYR A 133 6.84 19.89 -0.88
N ILE A 134 5.57 19.97 -0.50
CA ILE A 134 4.41 19.33 -1.13
C ILE A 134 3.47 20.40 -1.70
N GLU A 135 2.38 20.00 -2.34
CA GLU A 135 1.36 20.90 -2.92
C GLU A 135 1.98 21.94 -3.87
N ASP A 136 2.56 21.42 -4.97
CA ASP A 136 3.22 22.23 -6.02
C ASP A 136 4.31 23.18 -5.48
N GLY A 137 5.00 22.76 -4.44
CA GLY A 137 6.10 23.51 -3.87
C GLY A 137 5.69 24.61 -2.90
N ASN A 138 4.47 24.58 -2.34
CA ASN A 138 3.96 25.64 -1.47
C ASN A 138 4.03 25.34 0.01
N VAL A 139 3.97 24.07 0.42
CA VAL A 139 3.91 23.66 1.83
C VAL A 139 5.16 22.86 2.20
N ASN A 140 5.90 23.32 3.23
CA ASN A 140 7.02 22.56 3.79
C ASN A 140 6.51 21.23 4.37
N ASN A 141 7.17 20.12 3.98
CA ASN A 141 6.95 18.84 4.63
C ASN A 141 8.18 18.31 5.36
N MET A 142 9.38 18.80 5.02
CA MET A 142 10.61 18.37 5.67
C MET A 142 11.68 19.48 5.62
N ILE A 143 12.43 19.61 6.70
CA ILE A 143 13.63 20.47 6.77
C ILE A 143 14.76 19.63 7.36
N SER A 144 15.88 19.51 6.64
CA SER A 144 17.06 18.78 7.08
C SER A 144 18.27 19.71 7.21
N THR A 145 18.94 19.65 8.35
CA THR A 145 20.14 20.45 8.65
C THR A 145 21.37 19.54 8.63
N PHE A 146 22.42 20.02 7.99
CA PHE A 146 23.69 19.32 7.81
C PHE A 146 24.85 20.13 8.39
N GLN A 147 25.87 19.41 8.87
CA GLN A 147 27.16 19.97 9.24
C GLN A 147 28.28 19.06 8.71
N ASN A 148 29.21 19.60 7.94
CA ASN A 148 30.29 18.85 7.28
C ASN A 148 29.74 17.64 6.46
N SER A 149 28.68 17.86 5.70
CA SER A 149 27.99 16.86 4.89
C SER A 149 27.29 15.74 5.67
N GLU A 150 27.28 15.81 7.00
CA GLU A 150 26.55 14.86 7.84
C GLU A 150 25.25 15.50 8.36
N PRO A 151 24.12 14.78 8.35
CA PRO A 151 22.87 15.28 8.92
C PRO A 151 23.01 15.46 10.43
N THR A 152 22.48 16.55 10.95
CA THR A 152 22.39 16.80 12.41
C THR A 152 20.99 16.74 12.92
N LYS A 153 20.02 17.16 12.08
CA LYS A 153 18.60 17.18 12.43
C LYS A 153 17.71 17.13 11.18
N THR A 154 16.61 16.41 11.25
CA THR A 154 15.53 16.48 10.28
C THR A 154 14.20 16.73 10.99
N ILE A 155 13.40 17.67 10.50
CA ILE A 155 12.08 18.01 11.03
C ILE A 155 11.05 17.66 9.97
N TYR A 156 10.03 16.92 10.34
CA TYR A 156 8.89 16.57 9.50
C TYR A 156 7.65 17.35 9.91
N TYR A 157 6.96 17.88 8.91
CA TYR A 157 5.78 18.72 9.10
C TYR A 157 4.54 18.06 8.49
N ASP A 158 3.38 18.42 9.03
CA ASP A 158 2.10 18.17 8.36
C ASP A 158 1.87 19.21 7.26
N LYS A 159 0.81 19.06 6.48
CA LYS A 159 0.31 20.01 5.47
C LYS A 159 0.08 21.42 6.04
N SER A 160 -0.22 21.53 7.34
CA SER A 160 -0.31 22.81 8.03
C SER A 160 1.09 23.33 8.34
N PRO A 161 1.44 24.59 7.97
CA PRO A 161 2.76 25.16 8.23
C PRO A 161 3.15 25.27 9.71
N GLN A 162 2.23 25.03 10.63
CA GLN A 162 2.45 25.09 12.08
C GLN A 162 2.58 23.71 12.75
N GLY A 163 2.44 22.61 12.03
CA GLY A 163 2.39 21.27 12.63
C GLY A 163 3.69 20.49 12.48
N ILE A 164 4.67 20.67 13.37
CA ILE A 164 5.78 19.71 13.51
C ILE A 164 5.17 18.39 13.98
N ARG A 165 5.51 17.29 13.26
CA ARG A 165 5.11 15.94 13.65
C ARG A 165 6.17 15.24 14.45
N TYR A 166 7.39 15.20 13.91
CA TYR A 166 8.53 14.68 14.63
C TYR A 166 9.84 15.32 14.16
N GLU A 167 10.82 15.31 15.04
CA GLU A 167 12.19 15.70 14.77
C GLU A 167 13.12 14.52 15.00
N ILE A 168 13.99 14.24 14.05
CA ILE A 168 15.06 13.26 14.19
C ILE A 168 16.36 14.02 14.46
N ILE A 169 17.06 13.65 15.51
CA ILE A 169 18.37 14.16 15.87
C ILE A 169 19.38 13.06 15.62
N TYR A 170 20.44 13.36 14.88
CA TYR A 170 21.48 12.40 14.49
C TYR A 170 22.73 12.58 15.36
N LYS A 171 23.44 11.48 15.65
CA LYS A 171 24.68 11.45 16.41
C LYS A 171 25.91 11.54 15.49
N LYS A 172 25.95 10.70 14.47
CA LYS A 172 27.01 10.64 13.46
C LYS A 172 26.45 10.04 12.18
N GLY A 173 26.65 10.75 11.05
CA GLY A 173 26.03 10.36 9.80
C GLY A 173 24.50 10.28 9.94
N TYR A 174 23.91 9.16 9.50
CA TYR A 174 22.47 8.92 9.60
C TYR A 174 22.07 8.09 10.83
N GLU A 175 22.97 7.92 11.83
CA GLU A 175 22.66 7.22 13.08
C GLU A 175 21.74 8.08 13.94
N GLU A 176 20.48 7.65 14.12
CA GLU A 176 19.49 8.35 14.92
C GLU A 176 19.87 8.28 16.41
N GLN A 177 19.97 9.45 17.04
CA GLN A 177 20.21 9.58 18.48
C GLN A 177 18.91 9.69 19.24
N GLU A 178 17.99 10.50 18.77
CA GLU A 178 16.71 10.79 19.41
C GLU A 178 15.68 11.19 18.35
N THR A 179 14.45 10.66 18.47
CA THR A 179 13.30 11.14 17.72
C THR A 179 12.29 11.76 18.69
N LYS A 180 11.94 13.01 18.49
CA LYS A 180 10.94 13.76 19.27
C LYS A 180 9.62 13.80 18.53
N TYR A 181 8.53 13.56 19.21
CA TYR A 181 7.19 13.46 18.64
C TYR A 181 6.25 14.54 19.16
N TYR A 182 5.34 15.00 18.30
CA TYR A 182 4.40 16.07 18.59
C TYR A 182 2.98 15.68 18.21
N GLY A 183 1.99 16.13 18.96
CA GLY A 183 0.57 15.94 18.67
C GLY A 183 0.07 16.87 17.54
N GLU A 184 -1.17 16.69 17.14
CA GLU A 184 -1.83 17.52 16.14
C GLU A 184 -1.93 18.99 16.57
N ASP A 185 -1.97 19.25 17.86
CA ASP A 185 -1.96 20.58 18.48
C ASP A 185 -0.54 21.17 18.65
N GLY A 186 0.48 20.48 18.13
CA GLY A 186 1.89 20.87 18.24
C GLY A 186 2.51 20.65 19.63
N LYS A 187 1.79 20.02 20.57
CA LYS A 187 2.36 19.70 21.89
C LYS A 187 3.34 18.53 21.80
N TYR A 188 4.44 18.66 22.53
CA TYR A 188 5.41 17.59 22.68
C TYR A 188 4.79 16.38 23.41
N LEU A 189 4.85 15.21 22.77
CA LEU A 189 4.32 13.94 23.30
C LEU A 189 5.39 13.09 23.99
N GLY A 190 6.65 13.27 23.62
CA GLY A 190 7.77 12.52 24.14
C GLY A 190 8.85 12.29 23.10
N SER A 191 9.91 11.58 23.50
CA SER A 191 10.97 11.19 22.58
C SER A 191 11.38 9.74 22.76
N TYR A 192 11.86 9.15 21.68
CA TYR A 192 12.46 7.82 21.64
C TYR A 192 13.97 7.96 21.41
N LYS A 193 14.76 7.32 22.28
CA LYS A 193 16.22 7.30 22.14
C LYS A 193 16.65 5.99 21.52
N GLY A 194 17.08 6.08 20.29
CA GLY A 194 17.73 5.11 19.42
C GLY A 194 17.78 3.62 19.78
N TYR A 195 18.34 2.84 18.89
CA TYR A 195 18.36 1.38 19.01
C TYR A 195 19.05 0.82 20.26
N ASP A 196 20.04 1.53 20.82
CA ASP A 196 20.85 1.02 21.93
C ASP A 196 20.12 1.08 23.28
N ASP A 197 19.21 2.00 23.48
CA ASP A 197 18.59 2.25 24.78
C ASP A 197 17.13 1.79 24.84
N MET A 198 16.44 1.73 23.68
CA MET A 198 15.04 1.33 23.50
C MET A 198 14.11 1.86 24.62
N ASN A 199 14.32 3.11 25.02
CA ASN A 199 13.54 3.79 26.04
C ASN A 199 12.89 5.03 25.46
N GLY A 200 11.71 5.40 26.00
CA GLY A 200 11.03 6.63 25.62
C GLY A 200 9.66 6.42 25.01
N VAL A 201 9.21 7.39 24.25
CA VAL A 201 7.90 7.42 23.59
C VAL A 201 8.08 7.35 22.08
N SER A 202 7.36 6.44 21.42
CA SER A 202 7.20 6.37 19.99
C SER A 202 5.77 6.71 19.60
N VAL A 203 5.58 7.43 18.50
CA VAL A 203 4.28 7.83 17.98
C VAL A 203 4.14 7.45 16.53
N GLU A 204 3.02 6.85 16.17
CA GLU A 204 2.65 6.55 14.79
C GLU A 204 1.58 7.53 14.33
N TYR A 205 1.62 7.85 13.04
CA TYR A 205 0.71 8.79 12.41
C TYR A 205 0.06 8.17 11.16
N SER A 206 -1.21 8.50 10.90
CA SER A 206 -1.82 8.28 9.59
C SER A 206 -1.30 9.32 8.58
N TYR A 207 -1.38 9.02 7.29
CA TYR A 207 -0.86 9.90 6.25
C TYR A 207 -1.86 10.93 5.68
N GLN A 208 -3.17 10.64 5.75
CA GLN A 208 -4.19 11.54 5.15
C GLN A 208 -5.56 11.40 5.87
N PRO A 209 -5.95 12.35 6.71
CA PRO A 209 -5.16 13.43 7.31
C PRO A 209 -4.11 12.87 8.27
N MET A 210 -3.01 13.59 8.46
CA MET A 210 -1.98 13.16 9.40
C MET A 210 -2.47 13.34 10.83
N ARG A 211 -2.76 12.21 11.49
CA ARG A 211 -3.25 12.15 12.90
C ARG A 211 -2.42 11.15 13.68
N VAL A 212 -2.37 11.34 14.99
CA VAL A 212 -1.78 10.35 15.89
C VAL A 212 -2.66 9.11 15.91
N THR A 213 -2.11 7.97 15.48
CA THR A 213 -2.80 6.66 15.49
C THR A 213 -2.35 5.78 16.64
N SER A 214 -1.10 5.98 17.12
CA SER A 214 -0.54 5.21 18.22
C SER A 214 0.43 6.06 19.03
N VAL A 215 0.45 5.85 20.36
CA VAL A 215 1.46 6.37 21.29
C VAL A 215 1.92 5.23 22.17
N ALA A 216 3.15 4.77 21.99
CA ALA A 216 3.75 3.69 22.76
C ALA A 216 4.90 4.19 23.63
N LYS A 217 4.95 3.76 24.89
CA LYS A 217 6.05 4.02 25.82
C LYS A 217 6.84 2.75 26.06
N TYR A 218 8.13 2.87 25.90
CA TYR A 218 9.09 1.77 26.04
C TYR A 218 9.97 1.95 27.28
N GLN A 219 10.33 0.84 27.88
CA GLN A 219 11.37 0.75 28.89
C GLN A 219 12.19 -0.50 28.67
N LYS A 220 13.49 -0.36 28.43
CA LYS A 220 14.42 -1.48 28.12
C LYS A 220 13.89 -2.39 27.00
N GLY A 221 13.41 -1.79 25.92
CA GLY A 221 12.85 -2.49 24.75
C GLY A 221 11.46 -3.10 24.93
N GLN A 222 10.87 -2.97 26.11
CA GLN A 222 9.52 -3.50 26.40
C GLN A 222 8.50 -2.38 26.37
N VAL A 223 7.36 -2.62 25.70
CA VAL A 223 6.22 -1.71 25.78
C VAL A 223 5.64 -1.77 27.19
N ILE A 224 5.59 -0.61 27.86
CA ILE A 224 5.00 -0.46 29.20
C ILE A 224 3.65 0.26 29.18
N GLU A 225 3.42 1.12 28.22
CA GLU A 225 2.12 1.75 27.93
C GLU A 225 1.95 1.82 26.41
N ASN A 226 0.73 1.60 25.91
CA ASN A 226 0.37 1.82 24.51
C ASN A 226 -1.06 2.35 24.41
N LYS A 227 -1.27 3.33 23.56
CA LYS A 227 -2.59 3.88 23.24
C LYS A 227 -2.77 3.90 21.74
N LEU A 228 -3.85 3.31 21.26
CA LEU A 228 -4.28 3.34 19.87
C LEU A 228 -5.52 4.23 19.74
N TYR A 229 -5.63 4.92 18.63
CA TYR A 229 -6.72 5.84 18.37
C TYR A 229 -7.44 5.48 17.06
N TYR A 230 -8.74 5.77 17.00
CA TYR A 230 -9.52 5.78 15.79
C TYR A 230 -9.19 7.01 14.94
N ASP A 231 -9.59 7.00 13.65
CA ASP A 231 -9.38 8.13 12.75
C ASP A 231 -10.07 9.43 13.19
N ASN A 232 -11.09 9.35 14.02
CA ASN A 232 -11.73 10.51 14.64
C ASN A 232 -11.01 11.03 15.90
N GLY A 233 -9.86 10.43 16.28
CA GLY A 233 -9.08 10.79 17.46
C GLY A 233 -9.59 10.19 18.77
N THR A 234 -10.68 9.42 18.77
CA THR A 234 -11.17 8.72 19.96
C THR A 234 -10.23 7.58 20.33
N LEU A 235 -9.98 7.38 21.63
CA LEU A 235 -9.17 6.26 22.13
C LEU A 235 -9.82 4.93 21.74
N LYS A 236 -9.07 4.09 21.04
CA LYS A 236 -9.49 2.75 20.59
C LYS A 236 -9.05 1.67 21.58
N GLN A 237 -7.80 1.76 22.04
CA GLN A 237 -7.22 0.78 22.93
C GLN A 237 -6.20 1.43 23.85
N GLU A 238 -6.12 0.97 25.08
CA GLU A 238 -5.11 1.38 26.05
C GLU A 238 -4.53 0.13 26.72
N PHE A 239 -3.21 -0.03 26.63
CA PHE A 239 -2.45 -1.09 27.27
C PHE A 239 -1.52 -0.49 28.32
N LYS A 240 -1.40 -1.13 29.49
CA LYS A 240 -0.45 -0.74 30.53
C LYS A 240 0.10 -1.94 31.27
N ARG A 241 1.44 -1.98 31.35
CA ARG A 241 2.19 -3.00 32.09
C ARG A 241 2.61 -2.50 33.45
N SER A 242 2.49 -3.35 34.47
CA SER A 242 2.97 -3.11 35.83
C SER A 242 3.65 -4.38 36.35
N GLY A 243 4.97 -4.43 36.30
CA GLY A 243 5.75 -5.59 36.70
C GLY A 243 5.42 -6.83 35.87
N LYS A 244 4.95 -7.89 36.53
CA LYS A 244 4.58 -9.19 35.93
C LYS A 244 3.13 -9.25 35.44
N SER A 245 2.41 -8.14 35.45
CA SER A 245 1.01 -8.07 34.98
C SER A 245 0.86 -6.92 34.00
N ALA A 246 -0.14 -7.02 33.15
CA ALA A 246 -0.58 -5.92 32.32
C ALA A 246 -2.11 -5.95 32.20
N TRP A 247 -2.67 -4.84 31.79
CA TRP A 247 -4.08 -4.76 31.40
C TRP A 247 -4.22 -4.03 30.09
N GLU A 248 -5.27 -4.35 29.37
CA GLU A 248 -5.68 -3.78 28.11
C GLU A 248 -7.16 -3.41 28.20
N LYS A 249 -7.50 -2.21 27.77
CA LYS A 249 -8.90 -1.76 27.67
C LYS A 249 -9.17 -1.39 26.23
N THR A 250 -10.31 -1.83 25.73
CA THR A 250 -10.78 -1.53 24.36
C THR A 250 -12.06 -0.71 24.43
N TYR A 251 -12.17 0.27 23.56
CA TYR A 251 -13.27 1.22 23.51
C TYR A 251 -13.89 1.18 22.11
N ASP A 252 -15.18 1.47 22.00
CA ASP A 252 -15.83 1.70 20.71
C ASP A 252 -15.51 3.11 20.15
N ILE A 253 -15.94 3.39 18.92
CA ILE A 253 -15.68 4.66 18.24
C ILE A 253 -16.28 5.88 18.97
N ASN A 254 -17.24 5.67 19.89
CA ASN A 254 -17.85 6.71 20.72
C ASN A 254 -17.14 6.86 22.09
N GLY A 255 -16.07 6.09 22.34
CA GLY A 255 -15.29 6.14 23.57
C GLY A 255 -15.88 5.32 24.73
N LYS A 256 -16.90 4.48 24.51
CA LYS A 256 -17.44 3.57 25.52
C LYS A 256 -16.54 2.35 25.65
N LYS A 257 -16.13 2.01 26.88
CA LYS A 257 -15.35 0.78 27.12
C LYS A 257 -16.20 -0.45 26.79
N ILE A 258 -15.69 -1.31 25.89
CA ILE A 258 -16.34 -2.54 25.43
C ILE A 258 -15.63 -3.80 25.92
N ALA A 259 -14.34 -3.73 26.24
CA ALA A 259 -13.60 -4.86 26.77
C ALA A 259 -12.48 -4.42 27.73
N GLU A 260 -12.08 -5.38 28.58
CA GLU A 260 -10.92 -5.28 29.45
C GLU A 260 -10.29 -6.66 29.59
N LEU A 261 -8.97 -6.75 29.43
CA LEU A 261 -8.20 -7.99 29.52
C LEU A 261 -7.03 -7.78 30.49
N ILE A 262 -6.83 -8.75 31.37
CA ILE A 262 -5.68 -8.83 32.26
C ILE A 262 -4.69 -9.85 31.69
N TYR A 263 -3.42 -9.48 31.67
CA TYR A 263 -2.30 -10.34 31.30
C TYR A 263 -1.49 -10.72 32.53
N LYS A 264 -0.90 -11.90 32.52
CA LYS A 264 0.12 -12.35 33.48
C LYS A 264 1.37 -12.79 32.74
N GLN A 265 2.51 -12.56 33.35
CA GLN A 265 3.78 -13.02 32.79
C GLN A 265 4.02 -14.49 33.10
N GLU A 266 4.28 -15.27 32.02
CA GLU A 266 4.81 -16.62 32.07
C GLU A 266 6.14 -16.64 31.31
N GLY A 267 7.21 -17.03 32.01
CA GLY A 267 8.56 -16.89 31.45
C GLY A 267 8.89 -15.43 31.11
N THR A 268 9.14 -15.17 29.83
CA THR A 268 9.43 -13.80 29.30
C THR A 268 8.22 -13.13 28.69
N GLU A 269 7.11 -13.85 28.46
CA GLU A 269 5.93 -13.40 27.73
C GLU A 269 4.79 -12.98 28.64
N LEU A 270 3.97 -12.07 28.17
CA LEU A 270 2.67 -11.74 28.76
C LEU A 270 1.59 -12.54 28.07
N ILE A 271 0.90 -13.39 28.82
CA ILE A 271 -0.20 -14.18 28.31
C ILE A 271 -1.55 -13.63 28.78
N PRO A 272 -2.62 -13.67 27.95
CA PRO A 272 -3.98 -13.35 28.37
C PRO A 272 -4.37 -14.21 29.57
N TYR A 273 -4.94 -13.59 30.62
CA TYR A 273 -5.26 -14.33 31.83
C TYR A 273 -6.74 -14.27 32.18
N ASP A 274 -7.34 -13.08 32.24
CA ASP A 274 -8.73 -12.94 32.64
C ASP A 274 -9.39 -11.74 31.98
N GLY A 275 -10.62 -11.90 31.46
CA GLY A 275 -11.35 -10.82 30.82
C GLY A 275 -11.61 -11.05 29.34
N LYS A 276 -11.74 -9.96 28.59
CA LYS A 276 -12.10 -9.97 27.15
C LYS A 276 -11.12 -9.17 26.32
N GLN A 277 -10.73 -9.75 25.20
CA GLN A 277 -9.98 -9.08 24.13
C GLN A 277 -10.89 -8.86 22.93
N VAL A 278 -10.84 -7.67 22.35
CA VAL A 278 -11.58 -7.36 21.12
C VAL A 278 -10.57 -7.05 20.01
N MET A 279 -10.66 -7.79 18.92
CA MET A 279 -9.93 -7.55 17.68
C MET A 279 -10.91 -7.04 16.61
N PHE A 280 -10.47 -6.01 15.89
CA PHE A 280 -11.19 -5.47 14.74
C PHE A 280 -10.47 -5.94 13.48
N SER A 281 -11.18 -6.52 12.52
CA SER A 281 -10.59 -6.90 11.23
C SER A 281 -10.10 -5.64 10.50
N MET A 282 -8.84 -5.66 10.03
CA MET A 282 -8.26 -4.57 9.22
C MET A 282 -8.59 -4.72 7.73
N GLU A 283 -9.09 -5.86 7.31
CA GLU A 283 -9.13 -6.24 5.89
C GLU A 283 -10.54 -6.47 5.40
N MET A 284 -11.55 -5.81 5.69
CA MET A 284 -12.72 -5.91 4.78
C MET A 284 -13.83 -4.94 5.20
N VAL A 285 -14.41 -4.39 4.20
CA VAL A 285 -15.73 -3.77 4.14
C VAL A 285 -16.70 -4.59 5.01
N ASP A 286 -17.29 -3.91 6.03
CA ASP A 286 -18.26 -4.42 6.99
C ASP A 286 -17.70 -5.13 8.23
N SER A 287 -17.25 -4.29 9.18
CA SER A 287 -17.27 -4.51 10.66
C SER A 287 -17.28 -5.97 11.19
N GLU A 288 -16.28 -6.76 10.86
CA GLU A 288 -16.07 -8.00 11.59
C GLU A 288 -15.39 -7.69 12.93
N THR A 289 -16.00 -8.10 14.04
CA THR A 289 -15.46 -7.97 15.38
C THR A 289 -15.32 -9.35 16.01
N ILE A 290 -14.11 -9.65 16.47
CA ILE A 290 -13.84 -10.91 17.21
C ILE A 290 -13.58 -10.56 18.66
N THR A 291 -14.39 -11.12 19.57
CA THR A 291 -14.22 -10.99 21.02
C THR A 291 -13.84 -12.33 21.63
N THR A 292 -12.63 -12.42 22.18
CA THR A 292 -12.15 -13.61 22.89
C THR A 292 -12.26 -13.38 24.40
N THR A 293 -12.86 -14.33 25.11
CA THR A 293 -13.00 -14.30 26.56
C THR A 293 -12.07 -15.33 27.20
N TYR A 294 -11.33 -14.90 28.21
CA TYR A 294 -10.38 -15.71 28.98
C TYR A 294 -10.82 -15.82 30.43
N SER A 295 -10.51 -16.93 31.06
CA SER A 295 -10.59 -17.10 32.53
C SER A 295 -9.39 -17.93 32.99
N LYS A 296 -8.62 -17.40 33.92
CA LYS A 296 -7.42 -18.03 34.52
C LYS A 296 -6.44 -18.57 33.47
N GLY A 297 -6.25 -17.83 32.35
CA GLY A 297 -5.35 -18.19 31.26
C GLY A 297 -5.92 -19.16 30.23
N LYS A 298 -7.19 -19.54 30.35
CA LYS A 298 -7.85 -20.47 29.45
C LYS A 298 -8.87 -19.79 28.56
N PHE A 299 -9.07 -20.28 27.36
CA PHE A 299 -10.18 -19.85 26.50
C PHE A 299 -11.51 -20.29 27.14
N VAL A 300 -12.47 -19.38 27.12
CA VAL A 300 -13.84 -19.66 27.57
C VAL A 300 -14.81 -19.56 26.40
N LYS A 301 -14.70 -18.46 25.65
CA LYS A 301 -15.61 -18.19 24.54
C LYS A 301 -14.92 -17.29 23.49
N ILE A 302 -15.20 -17.55 22.22
CA ILE A 302 -14.94 -16.63 21.11
C ILE A 302 -16.30 -16.22 20.54
N GLU A 303 -16.49 -14.92 20.35
CA GLU A 303 -17.68 -14.34 19.73
C GLU A 303 -17.23 -13.59 18.47
N GLN A 304 -17.75 -13.97 17.31
CA GLN A 304 -17.52 -13.33 16.02
C GLN A 304 -18.80 -12.65 15.57
N ILE A 305 -18.71 -11.38 15.23
CA ILE A 305 -19.84 -10.58 14.72
C ILE A 305 -19.55 -10.24 13.28
N TYR A 306 -20.46 -10.58 12.38
CA TYR A 306 -20.40 -10.23 10.97
C TYR A 306 -21.79 -9.73 10.52
N GLY A 307 -21.97 -8.43 10.40
CA GLY A 307 -23.26 -7.82 10.14
C GLY A 307 -24.29 -8.23 11.20
N ASP A 308 -25.42 -8.83 10.76
CA ASP A 308 -26.49 -9.30 11.64
C ASP A 308 -26.22 -10.66 12.31
N TYR A 309 -25.13 -11.32 11.90
CA TYR A 309 -24.79 -12.67 12.38
C TYR A 309 -23.78 -12.60 13.53
N VAL A 310 -23.99 -13.45 14.51
CA VAL A 310 -23.10 -13.66 15.63
C VAL A 310 -22.85 -15.14 15.78
N THR A 311 -21.60 -15.56 15.81
CA THR A 311 -21.20 -16.93 16.12
C THR A 311 -20.48 -16.95 17.45
N GLU A 312 -20.97 -17.72 18.42
CA GLU A 312 -20.36 -17.94 19.73
C GLU A 312 -19.79 -19.35 19.81
N THR A 313 -18.47 -19.46 19.98
CA THR A 313 -17.73 -20.71 20.15
C THR A 313 -17.36 -20.86 21.61
N PHE A 314 -17.77 -21.97 22.26
CA PHE A 314 -17.48 -22.26 23.66
C PHE A 314 -16.44 -23.37 23.78
N TYR A 315 -15.60 -23.27 24.79
CA TYR A 315 -14.49 -24.18 25.05
C TYR A 315 -14.73 -24.98 26.33
N ASP A 316 -14.03 -26.10 26.46
CA ASP A 316 -14.05 -26.95 27.65
C ASP A 316 -13.45 -26.23 28.88
N GLU A 317 -13.52 -26.85 30.03
CA GLU A 317 -12.95 -26.31 31.29
C GLU A 317 -11.41 -26.11 31.24
N ASN A 318 -10.73 -26.79 30.32
CA ASN A 318 -9.30 -26.64 30.08
C ASN A 318 -8.96 -25.53 29.06
N GLY A 319 -9.96 -25.05 28.32
CA GLY A 319 -9.81 -24.04 27.28
C GLY A 319 -9.10 -24.54 26.02
N GLN A 320 -9.17 -25.83 25.76
CA GLN A 320 -8.51 -26.52 24.65
C GLN A 320 -9.49 -26.96 23.56
N ASP A 321 -10.51 -27.67 23.94
CA ASP A 321 -11.45 -28.27 22.99
C ASP A 321 -12.73 -27.45 22.88
N VAL A 322 -13.21 -27.26 21.66
CA VAL A 322 -14.53 -26.68 21.40
C VAL A 322 -15.60 -27.64 21.88
N THR A 323 -16.56 -27.15 22.66
CA THR A 323 -17.69 -27.92 23.14
C THR A 323 -18.98 -27.64 22.38
N GLU A 324 -19.15 -26.40 21.94
CA GLU A 324 -20.36 -25.93 21.28
C GLU A 324 -20.14 -24.70 20.45
N VAL A 325 -20.86 -24.56 19.33
CA VAL A 325 -20.97 -23.33 18.54
C VAL A 325 -22.44 -22.94 18.42
N ILE A 326 -22.78 -21.72 18.82
CA ILE A 326 -24.12 -21.15 18.73
C ILE A 326 -24.13 -20.05 17.69
N SER A 327 -25.01 -20.16 16.70
CA SER A 327 -25.21 -19.14 15.67
C SER A 327 -26.49 -18.33 15.97
N LYS A 328 -26.37 -17.02 15.93
CA LYS A 328 -27.45 -16.05 16.16
C LYS A 328 -27.63 -15.13 14.98
N LYS A 329 -28.86 -14.71 14.71
CA LYS A 329 -29.19 -13.64 13.79
C LYS A 329 -30.10 -12.64 14.47
N ASN A 330 -29.78 -11.32 14.39
CA ASN A 330 -30.50 -10.27 15.12
C ASN A 330 -30.70 -10.61 16.62
N GLY A 331 -29.65 -11.18 17.24
CA GLY A 331 -29.63 -11.57 18.66
C GLY A 331 -30.42 -12.85 19.02
N LYS A 332 -31.08 -13.49 18.05
CA LYS A 332 -31.84 -14.74 18.28
C LYS A 332 -31.06 -15.95 17.80
N GLU A 333 -30.91 -16.95 18.66
CA GLU A 333 -30.35 -18.25 18.27
C GLU A 333 -31.23 -18.89 17.19
N PHE A 334 -30.58 -19.41 16.14
CA PHE A 334 -31.23 -20.14 15.07
C PHE A 334 -30.51 -21.44 14.68
N ALA A 335 -29.24 -21.61 15.13
CA ALA A 335 -28.46 -22.80 14.90
C ALA A 335 -27.55 -23.10 16.09
N ARG A 336 -27.27 -24.37 16.33
CA ARG A 336 -26.39 -24.87 17.38
C ARG A 336 -25.68 -26.12 16.89
N LEU A 337 -24.38 -26.21 17.09
CA LEU A 337 -23.55 -27.35 16.77
C LEU A 337 -22.80 -27.78 18.01
N VAL A 338 -23.00 -29.06 18.43
CA VAL A 338 -22.32 -29.67 19.56
C VAL A 338 -21.09 -30.43 19.09
N TYR A 339 -20.02 -30.34 19.87
CA TYR A 339 -18.75 -31.02 19.63
C TYR A 339 -18.54 -32.14 20.63
N ARG A 340 -17.81 -33.18 20.23
CA ARG A 340 -17.28 -34.24 21.10
C ARG A 340 -15.80 -34.41 20.83
N ASP A 341 -14.99 -34.39 21.87
CA ASP A 341 -13.53 -34.51 21.78
C ASP A 341 -12.94 -33.50 20.76
N GLY A 342 -13.44 -32.23 20.75
CA GLY A 342 -13.00 -31.15 19.87
C GLY A 342 -13.43 -31.27 18.40
N VAL A 343 -14.24 -32.30 18.03
CA VAL A 343 -14.73 -32.45 16.65
C VAL A 343 -16.26 -32.22 16.57
N PRO A 344 -16.75 -31.60 15.47
CA PRO A 344 -18.17 -31.40 15.23
C PRO A 344 -18.92 -32.71 15.30
N TYR A 345 -20.01 -32.78 16.07
CA TYR A 345 -20.73 -34.04 16.29
C TYR A 345 -22.18 -34.01 15.81
N ASP A 346 -23.00 -33.09 16.33
CA ASP A 346 -24.42 -33.04 15.99
C ASP A 346 -24.97 -31.63 16.01
N GLY A 347 -25.78 -31.29 14.99
CA GLY A 347 -26.41 -29.99 14.88
C GLY A 347 -25.99 -29.21 13.66
N MET A 348 -26.14 -27.89 13.73
CA MET A 348 -25.90 -26.98 12.62
C MET A 348 -25.13 -25.73 13.09
N MET A 349 -24.16 -25.35 12.33
CA MET A 349 -23.48 -24.04 12.45
C MET A 349 -23.82 -23.18 11.22
N ARG A 350 -24.06 -21.92 11.43
CA ARG A 350 -24.25 -20.96 10.33
C ARG A 350 -23.69 -19.58 10.69
N ASP A 351 -22.97 -19.02 9.76
CA ASP A 351 -22.53 -17.62 9.74
C ASP A 351 -23.06 -16.88 8.51
N ALA A 352 -22.49 -15.72 8.17
CA ALA A 352 -22.91 -14.92 7.02
C ALA A 352 -22.55 -15.56 5.68
N VAL A 353 -21.52 -16.42 5.64
CA VAL A 353 -20.93 -16.95 4.40
C VAL A 353 -21.12 -18.45 4.26
N SER A 354 -21.38 -19.19 5.36
CA SER A 354 -21.52 -20.66 5.33
C SER A 354 -22.59 -21.20 6.27
N GLU A 355 -23.11 -22.38 5.95
CA GLU A 355 -23.99 -23.21 6.79
C GLU A 355 -23.52 -24.64 6.69
N GLN A 356 -23.23 -25.29 7.83
CA GLN A 356 -22.79 -26.67 7.90
C GLN A 356 -23.70 -27.46 8.85
N HIS A 357 -24.10 -28.64 8.43
CA HIS A 357 -24.97 -29.52 9.20
C HIS A 357 -24.27 -30.86 9.45
N TYR A 358 -24.16 -31.23 10.72
CA TYR A 358 -23.51 -32.47 11.17
C TYR A 358 -24.50 -33.40 11.85
N LYS A 359 -24.26 -34.70 11.71
CA LYS A 359 -24.98 -35.76 12.43
C LYS A 359 -24.02 -36.88 12.79
N GLU A 360 -23.94 -37.22 14.09
CA GLU A 360 -23.08 -38.28 14.62
C GLU A 360 -21.62 -38.19 14.13
N GLY A 361 -21.06 -36.97 14.10
CA GLY A 361 -19.69 -36.68 13.66
C GLY A 361 -19.47 -36.62 12.14
N ARG A 362 -20.55 -36.75 11.35
CA ARG A 362 -20.47 -36.68 9.89
C ARG A 362 -21.05 -35.37 9.37
N LEU A 363 -20.33 -34.70 8.44
CA LEU A 363 -20.88 -33.58 7.70
C LEU A 363 -21.93 -34.08 6.72
N MET A 364 -23.18 -33.66 6.91
CA MET A 364 -24.33 -34.07 6.10
C MET A 364 -24.59 -33.12 4.95
N SER A 365 -24.43 -31.84 5.18
CA SER A 365 -24.55 -30.81 4.13
C SER A 365 -23.75 -29.54 4.47
N GLU A 366 -23.36 -28.82 3.42
CA GLU A 366 -22.74 -27.53 3.51
C GLU A 366 -23.37 -26.60 2.47
N LYS A 367 -23.64 -25.35 2.85
CA LYS A 367 -24.05 -24.28 1.94
C LYS A 367 -23.09 -23.10 2.05
N ILE A 368 -22.76 -22.51 0.92
CA ILE A 368 -21.96 -21.27 0.83
C ILE A 368 -22.85 -20.16 0.32
N PHE A 369 -22.72 -18.99 0.94
CA PHE A 369 -23.47 -17.78 0.60
C PHE A 369 -22.55 -16.70 0.05
N LYS A 370 -22.98 -16.01 -1.00
CA LYS A 370 -22.36 -14.79 -1.52
C LYS A 370 -23.39 -13.67 -1.48
N LYS A 371 -23.08 -12.56 -0.80
CA LYS A 371 -24.01 -11.43 -0.62
C LYS A 371 -25.40 -11.86 -0.11
N GLY A 372 -25.43 -12.82 0.83
CA GLY A 372 -26.65 -13.33 1.43
C GLY A 372 -27.48 -14.30 0.59
N LYS A 373 -27.06 -14.62 -0.64
CA LYS A 373 -27.69 -15.61 -1.55
C LYS A 373 -26.88 -16.89 -1.59
N ILE A 374 -27.54 -18.03 -1.78
CA ILE A 374 -26.86 -19.34 -1.91
C ILE A 374 -26.03 -19.32 -3.20
N SER A 375 -24.75 -19.63 -3.07
CA SER A 375 -23.81 -19.82 -4.18
C SER A 375 -23.58 -21.31 -4.47
N SER A 376 -23.48 -22.14 -3.42
CA SER A 376 -23.38 -23.58 -3.58
C SER A 376 -24.04 -24.33 -2.41
N GLU A 377 -24.50 -25.54 -2.68
CA GLU A 377 -25.00 -26.49 -1.69
C GLU A 377 -24.36 -27.86 -1.96
N LYS A 378 -23.69 -28.45 -0.96
CA LYS A 378 -23.18 -29.82 -0.97
C LYS A 378 -24.01 -30.68 -0.03
N LYS A 379 -24.45 -31.84 -0.48
CA LYS A 379 -25.18 -32.84 0.33
C LYS A 379 -24.45 -34.16 0.24
N TYR A 380 -23.96 -34.64 1.36
CA TYR A 380 -23.28 -35.93 1.46
C TYR A 380 -24.28 -37.07 1.38
N LEU A 381 -23.97 -38.10 0.58
CA LEU A 381 -24.87 -39.23 0.35
C LEU A 381 -24.59 -40.31 1.37
N GLU A 382 -25.65 -40.86 1.97
CA GLU A 382 -25.55 -41.99 2.91
C GLU A 382 -24.91 -43.20 2.21
N ASN A 383 -23.93 -43.84 2.88
CA ASN A 383 -23.20 -45.04 2.42
C ASN A 383 -22.38 -44.90 1.14
N LYS A 384 -22.06 -43.69 0.72
CA LYS A 384 -21.16 -43.41 -0.44
C LYS A 384 -20.19 -42.31 -0.04
N ASP A 385 -18.90 -42.47 -0.40
CA ASP A 385 -17.93 -41.40 -0.32
C ASP A 385 -18.17 -40.40 -1.48
N ALA A 386 -19.43 -39.99 -1.60
CA ALA A 386 -19.92 -39.13 -2.66
C ALA A 386 -20.83 -38.04 -2.11
N TYR A 387 -20.86 -36.92 -2.79
CA TYR A 387 -21.75 -35.81 -2.47
C TYR A 387 -22.41 -35.26 -3.73
N GLU A 388 -23.66 -34.83 -3.59
CA GLU A 388 -24.36 -34.04 -4.61
C GLU A 388 -24.02 -32.55 -4.40
N VAL A 389 -23.67 -31.86 -5.44
CA VAL A 389 -23.38 -30.42 -5.48
C VAL A 389 -24.42 -29.73 -6.33
N LYS A 390 -24.94 -28.60 -5.82
CA LYS A 390 -25.75 -27.64 -6.58
C LYS A 390 -25.02 -26.31 -6.59
N ILE A 391 -24.84 -25.74 -7.76
CA ILE A 391 -24.25 -24.41 -7.97
C ILE A 391 -25.34 -23.44 -8.39
N PHE A 392 -25.34 -22.27 -7.77
CA PHE A 392 -26.30 -21.20 -8.03
C PHE A 392 -25.57 -19.92 -8.46
N ASN A 393 -26.23 -19.15 -9.34
CA ASN A 393 -25.88 -17.78 -9.61
C ASN A 393 -27.11 -16.90 -9.32
N GLU A 394 -27.00 -15.97 -8.36
CA GLU A 394 -28.08 -15.10 -7.91
C GLU A 394 -29.42 -15.84 -7.59
N ASP A 395 -29.31 -16.95 -6.88
CA ASP A 395 -30.40 -17.90 -6.53
C ASP A 395 -30.94 -18.74 -7.71
N ILE A 396 -30.39 -18.59 -8.93
CA ILE A 396 -30.74 -19.42 -10.08
C ILE A 396 -29.85 -20.64 -10.11
N LEU A 397 -30.43 -21.84 -10.06
CA LEU A 397 -29.69 -23.11 -10.18
C LEU A 397 -29.04 -23.21 -11.56
N LYS A 398 -27.72 -23.41 -11.59
CA LYS A 398 -26.92 -23.53 -12.82
C LYS A 398 -26.44 -24.93 -13.10
N PHE A 399 -25.98 -25.63 -12.04
CA PHE A 399 -25.43 -26.97 -12.17
C PHE A 399 -25.87 -27.87 -11.03
N VAL A 400 -26.11 -29.14 -11.34
CA VAL A 400 -26.22 -30.23 -10.36
C VAL A 400 -25.30 -31.35 -10.82
N TYR A 401 -24.45 -31.85 -9.92
CA TYR A 401 -23.58 -32.99 -10.18
C TYR A 401 -23.34 -33.82 -8.93
N VAL A 402 -22.92 -35.08 -9.12
CA VAL A 402 -22.46 -35.96 -8.06
C VAL A 402 -20.99 -36.26 -8.29
N THR A 403 -20.19 -36.06 -7.24
CA THR A 403 -18.75 -36.34 -7.25
C THR A 403 -18.34 -37.11 -5.99
N HIS A 404 -17.14 -37.69 -5.95
CA HIS A 404 -16.61 -38.47 -4.84
C HIS A 404 -15.59 -37.66 -4.02
N SER A 405 -15.61 -37.79 -2.71
CA SER A 405 -14.81 -36.97 -1.78
C SER A 405 -13.30 -37.28 -1.77
N GLU A 406 -12.88 -38.41 -2.32
CA GLU A 406 -11.48 -38.90 -2.24
C GLU A 406 -10.73 -38.93 -3.57
N ALA A 407 -11.21 -38.24 -4.58
CA ALA A 407 -10.41 -38.15 -5.80
C ALA A 407 -9.16 -37.26 -5.56
N ILE A 408 -8.08 -37.87 -5.08
CA ILE A 408 -6.73 -37.38 -5.34
C ILE A 408 -6.55 -37.46 -6.84
N GLY A 409 -7.06 -36.46 -7.56
CA GLY A 409 -7.09 -36.45 -9.01
C GLY A 409 -7.95 -35.31 -9.53
N TYR A 410 -7.99 -35.20 -10.83
CA TYR A 410 -8.80 -34.20 -11.49
C TYR A 410 -10.29 -34.50 -11.36
N PHE A 411 -11.10 -33.46 -11.28
CA PHE A 411 -12.54 -33.47 -11.17
C PHE A 411 -13.21 -34.43 -12.18
N SER A 412 -14.09 -35.29 -11.67
CA SER A 412 -14.88 -36.22 -12.50
C SER A 412 -16.33 -36.22 -12.03
N ALA A 413 -17.25 -35.90 -12.94
CA ALA A 413 -18.67 -35.81 -12.61
C ALA A 413 -19.58 -35.97 -13.83
N GLU A 414 -20.81 -36.39 -13.58
CA GLU A 414 -21.93 -36.23 -14.50
C GLU A 414 -22.70 -34.98 -14.11
N ILE A 415 -22.62 -33.92 -14.93
CA ILE A 415 -23.17 -32.61 -14.65
C ILE A 415 -24.50 -32.44 -15.39
N THR A 416 -25.54 -32.00 -14.69
CA THR A 416 -26.78 -31.52 -15.27
C THR A 416 -26.77 -29.99 -15.26
N PRO A 417 -26.54 -29.31 -16.39
CA PRO A 417 -26.65 -27.85 -16.49
C PRO A 417 -28.13 -27.43 -16.50
N TYR A 418 -28.39 -26.18 -16.10
CA TYR A 418 -29.72 -25.56 -16.14
C TYR A 418 -29.65 -24.20 -16.85
N ASP A 419 -30.71 -23.88 -17.64
CA ASP A 419 -30.86 -22.56 -18.23
C ASP A 419 -31.34 -21.51 -17.21
N ASP A 420 -31.36 -20.23 -17.62
CA ASP A 420 -31.79 -19.13 -16.76
C ASP A 420 -33.26 -19.19 -16.29
N LYS A 421 -34.06 -20.11 -16.85
CA LYS A 421 -35.43 -20.37 -16.45
C LYS A 421 -35.55 -21.59 -15.53
N GLY A 422 -34.41 -22.21 -15.14
CA GLY A 422 -34.38 -23.39 -14.29
C GLY A 422 -34.74 -24.69 -15.00
N LYS A 423 -34.70 -24.74 -16.33
CA LYS A 423 -34.96 -25.97 -17.11
C LYS A 423 -33.64 -26.73 -17.29
N ALA A 424 -33.66 -28.03 -16.95
CA ALA A 424 -32.52 -28.91 -17.15
C ALA A 424 -32.15 -29.03 -18.65
N LEU A 425 -30.87 -28.94 -18.92
CA LEU A 425 -30.23 -29.13 -20.22
C LEU A 425 -29.66 -30.55 -20.30
N PRO A 426 -29.24 -31.00 -21.51
CA PRO A 426 -28.61 -32.30 -21.68
C PRO A 426 -27.39 -32.49 -20.76
N LYS A 427 -27.28 -33.66 -20.16
CA LYS A 427 -26.18 -34.01 -19.26
C LYS A 427 -24.83 -33.96 -19.95
N VAL A 428 -23.83 -33.52 -19.20
CA VAL A 428 -22.43 -33.42 -19.61
C VAL A 428 -21.61 -34.37 -18.74
N VAL A 429 -20.68 -35.10 -19.33
CA VAL A 429 -19.75 -35.98 -18.61
C VAL A 429 -18.37 -35.35 -18.64
N VAL A 430 -17.82 -35.11 -17.44
CA VAL A 430 -16.42 -34.70 -17.24
C VAL A 430 -15.69 -35.86 -16.58
N LYS A 431 -14.51 -36.20 -17.07
CA LYS A 431 -13.64 -37.23 -16.52
C LYS A 431 -12.22 -36.72 -16.44
N GLU A 432 -11.61 -36.81 -15.26
CA GLU A 432 -10.24 -36.34 -15.01
C GLU A 432 -10.01 -34.88 -15.46
N GLY A 433 -10.98 -33.99 -15.24
CA GLY A 433 -10.96 -32.60 -15.65
C GLY A 433 -11.32 -32.32 -17.10
N PHE A 434 -11.51 -33.34 -17.94
CA PHE A 434 -11.80 -33.15 -19.36
C PHE A 434 -13.26 -33.50 -19.71
N ILE A 435 -13.84 -32.71 -20.63
CA ILE A 435 -15.16 -33.03 -21.16
C ILE A 435 -15.09 -34.31 -21.99
N GLU A 436 -15.86 -35.32 -21.59
CA GLU A 436 -15.96 -36.60 -22.29
C GLU A 436 -17.17 -36.65 -23.21
N LYS A 437 -18.28 -36.07 -22.78
CA LYS A 437 -19.55 -36.08 -23.54
C LYS A 437 -20.37 -34.82 -23.24
N GLY A 438 -21.00 -34.28 -24.29
CA GLY A 438 -21.93 -33.13 -24.19
C GLY A 438 -21.25 -31.79 -24.43
N LYS A 439 -21.98 -30.73 -24.16
CA LYS A 439 -21.51 -29.35 -24.24
C LYS A 439 -21.79 -28.67 -22.91
N LEU A 440 -20.74 -28.13 -22.28
CA LEU A 440 -20.83 -27.39 -21.04
C LEU A 440 -20.70 -25.89 -21.36
N THR A 441 -21.58 -25.08 -20.76
CA THR A 441 -21.48 -23.62 -20.78
C THR A 441 -21.28 -23.13 -19.37
N ILE A 442 -20.26 -22.33 -19.14
CA ILE A 442 -19.95 -21.71 -17.85
C ILE A 442 -20.01 -20.21 -18.03
N ASP A 443 -20.89 -19.53 -17.29
CA ASP A 443 -21.00 -18.06 -17.32
C ASP A 443 -19.78 -17.45 -16.64
N CYS A 444 -19.23 -16.37 -17.24
CA CYS A 444 -18.39 -15.44 -16.50
C CYS A 444 -19.32 -14.57 -15.64
N TYR A 445 -19.08 -14.51 -14.33
CA TYR A 445 -19.85 -13.64 -13.43
C TYR A 445 -19.41 -12.16 -13.53
N CYS A 446 -18.89 -11.76 -14.69
CA CYS A 446 -18.48 -10.40 -15.01
C CYS A 446 -19.67 -9.56 -15.54
N PRO A 447 -19.62 -8.21 -15.41
CA PRO A 447 -20.68 -7.31 -15.87
C PRO A 447 -21.00 -7.41 -17.36
N GLU A 448 -20.11 -7.95 -18.17
CA GLU A 448 -20.17 -7.98 -19.64
C GLU A 448 -20.94 -9.17 -20.20
N LYS A 449 -21.49 -10.07 -19.37
CA LYS A 449 -22.19 -11.29 -19.77
C LYS A 449 -21.39 -12.15 -20.76
N GLU A 450 -20.16 -12.40 -20.41
CA GLU A 450 -19.32 -13.35 -21.11
C GLU A 450 -19.60 -14.78 -20.64
N TYR A 451 -19.37 -15.75 -21.51
CA TYR A 451 -19.45 -17.15 -21.14
C TYR A 451 -18.47 -17.98 -21.95
N ILE A 452 -18.09 -19.12 -21.42
CA ILE A 452 -17.20 -20.07 -22.08
C ILE A 452 -17.96 -21.36 -22.34
N THR A 453 -17.75 -21.95 -23.51
CA THR A 453 -18.27 -23.28 -23.81
C THR A 453 -17.15 -24.29 -24.00
N TYR A 454 -17.37 -25.49 -23.50
CA TYR A 454 -16.53 -26.65 -23.70
C TYR A 454 -17.32 -27.74 -24.41
N GLU A 455 -16.76 -28.31 -25.47
CA GLU A 455 -17.37 -29.38 -26.24
C GLU A 455 -16.31 -30.36 -26.72
N ARG A 456 -16.59 -31.66 -26.67
CA ARG A 456 -15.72 -32.68 -27.27
C ARG A 456 -16.23 -33.05 -28.66
N LYS A 457 -15.32 -33.00 -29.66
CA LYS A 457 -15.58 -33.48 -31.04
C LYS A 457 -14.50 -34.46 -31.43
N GLY A 458 -14.81 -35.77 -31.31
CA GLY A 458 -13.82 -36.85 -31.56
C GLY A 458 -12.68 -36.78 -30.55
N ASP A 459 -11.45 -36.64 -31.07
CA ASP A 459 -10.23 -36.51 -30.24
C ASP A 459 -9.90 -35.06 -29.83
N TRP A 460 -10.80 -34.13 -30.11
CA TRP A 460 -10.56 -32.72 -29.82
C TRP A 460 -11.50 -32.20 -28.75
N ILE A 461 -10.94 -31.39 -27.83
CA ILE A 461 -11.73 -30.50 -26.95
C ILE A 461 -11.68 -29.11 -27.56
N ILE A 462 -12.86 -28.51 -27.70
CA ILE A 462 -13.05 -27.17 -28.25
C ILE A 462 -13.56 -26.29 -27.09
N LYS A 463 -12.75 -25.27 -26.75
CA LYS A 463 -13.10 -24.22 -25.80
C LYS A 463 -13.34 -22.94 -26.58
N GLN A 464 -14.49 -22.31 -26.37
CA GLN A 464 -14.89 -21.09 -27.09
C GLN A 464 -15.36 -20.04 -26.09
N TRP A 465 -14.88 -18.82 -26.27
CA TRP A 465 -15.23 -17.65 -25.48
C TRP A 465 -16.20 -16.76 -26.26
N TYR A 466 -17.24 -16.32 -25.56
CA TYR A 466 -18.33 -15.51 -26.12
C TYR A 466 -18.52 -14.23 -25.28
N ASN A 467 -18.81 -13.13 -25.96
CA ASN A 467 -19.28 -11.88 -25.37
C ASN A 467 -20.60 -11.46 -26.03
N LYS A 468 -21.06 -10.23 -25.76
CA LYS A 468 -22.31 -9.68 -26.33
C LYS A 468 -22.35 -9.64 -27.87
N THR A 469 -21.20 -9.63 -28.54
CA THR A 469 -21.06 -9.56 -30.00
C THR A 469 -20.92 -10.93 -30.64
N GLY A 470 -20.76 -12.00 -29.86
CA GLY A 470 -20.61 -13.37 -30.34
C GLY A 470 -19.30 -14.03 -29.89
N MET A 471 -18.92 -15.12 -30.56
CA MET A 471 -17.67 -15.81 -30.30
C MET A 471 -16.48 -14.96 -30.76
N TYR A 472 -15.52 -14.71 -29.84
CA TYR A 472 -14.34 -13.92 -30.15
C TYR A 472 -13.01 -14.70 -30.02
N ARG A 473 -13.04 -15.86 -29.37
CA ARG A 473 -11.84 -16.73 -29.23
C ARG A 473 -12.24 -18.20 -29.29
N GLU A 474 -11.41 -19.01 -29.92
CA GLU A 474 -11.54 -20.46 -29.95
C GLU A 474 -10.18 -21.12 -29.71
N LEU A 475 -10.16 -22.14 -28.86
CA LEU A 475 -9.01 -23.01 -28.62
C LEU A 475 -9.42 -24.45 -28.93
N ARG A 476 -8.62 -25.15 -29.71
CA ARG A 476 -8.79 -26.57 -30.02
C ARG A 476 -7.58 -27.34 -29.53
N VAL A 477 -7.79 -28.25 -28.62
CA VAL A 477 -6.74 -29.12 -28.09
C VAL A 477 -7.04 -30.57 -28.42
N LYS A 478 -6.07 -31.26 -29.00
CA LYS A 478 -6.15 -32.70 -29.22
C LYS A 478 -5.89 -33.41 -27.89
N ILE A 479 -6.75 -34.36 -27.53
CA ILE A 479 -6.60 -35.16 -26.34
C ILE A 479 -5.41 -36.08 -26.50
N ASP A 480 -4.33 -35.81 -25.78
CA ASP A 480 -3.20 -36.71 -25.61
C ASP A 480 -3.13 -37.11 -24.12
N LYS A 481 -3.23 -38.40 -23.84
CA LYS A 481 -3.17 -38.94 -22.48
C LYS A 481 -1.84 -38.65 -21.76
N ASN A 482 -0.82 -38.20 -22.49
CA ASN A 482 0.50 -37.89 -21.96
C ASN A 482 0.82 -36.38 -21.92
N GLN A 483 -0.09 -35.53 -22.41
CA GLN A 483 0.07 -34.08 -22.37
C GLN A 483 -1.06 -33.42 -21.55
N PHE A 484 -0.66 -32.86 -20.44
CA PHE A 484 -1.51 -32.04 -19.59
C PHE A 484 -1.65 -30.63 -20.20
N ASN A 485 -2.87 -30.19 -20.47
CA ASN A 485 -3.14 -28.80 -20.87
C ASN A 485 -4.14 -28.17 -19.91
N SER A 486 -3.65 -27.28 -19.03
CA SER A 486 -4.44 -26.62 -18.00
C SER A 486 -5.56 -25.73 -18.55
N GLU A 487 -5.44 -25.20 -19.77
CA GLU A 487 -6.42 -24.28 -20.36
C GLU A 487 -7.79 -24.92 -20.66
N ILE A 488 -7.86 -26.25 -20.74
CA ILE A 488 -9.09 -26.99 -21.04
C ILE A 488 -9.64 -27.79 -19.87
N ILE A 489 -9.04 -27.66 -18.67
CA ILE A 489 -9.49 -28.36 -17.47
C ILE A 489 -10.75 -27.70 -16.95
N ILE A 490 -11.67 -28.53 -16.52
CA ILE A 490 -12.90 -28.19 -15.80
C ILE A 490 -12.71 -28.67 -14.37
N ASP A 491 -12.87 -27.77 -13.41
CA ASP A 491 -12.80 -28.07 -11.99
C ASP A 491 -14.03 -27.51 -11.22
N GLU A 492 -14.15 -27.88 -9.98
CA GLU A 492 -15.25 -27.40 -9.13
C GLU A 492 -15.22 -25.89 -8.93
N TYR A 493 -14.02 -25.30 -8.87
CA TYR A 493 -13.87 -23.86 -8.69
C TYR A 493 -14.42 -23.09 -9.87
N SER A 494 -14.10 -23.51 -11.10
CA SER A 494 -14.62 -22.91 -12.34
C SER A 494 -16.14 -22.98 -12.44
N LEU A 495 -16.73 -24.10 -11.99
CA LEU A 495 -18.19 -24.26 -11.96
C LEU A 495 -18.86 -23.32 -10.93
N ALA A 496 -18.22 -23.14 -9.77
CA ALA A 496 -18.78 -22.35 -8.66
C ALA A 496 -18.57 -20.84 -8.81
N ASN A 497 -17.48 -20.42 -9.44
CA ASN A 497 -17.06 -19.01 -9.49
C ASN A 497 -17.14 -18.39 -10.89
N GLY A 498 -17.45 -19.17 -11.93
CA GLY A 498 -17.28 -18.77 -13.31
C GLY A 498 -15.81 -18.84 -13.72
N THR A 499 -15.53 -18.55 -14.97
CA THR A 499 -14.16 -18.45 -15.47
C THR A 499 -13.77 -16.98 -15.55
N ASP A 500 -12.74 -16.59 -14.80
CA ASP A 500 -12.10 -15.28 -14.99
C ASP A 500 -11.41 -15.29 -16.36
N THR A 501 -11.76 -14.33 -17.21
CA THR A 501 -11.27 -14.30 -18.59
C THR A 501 -9.84 -13.77 -18.69
N ASP A 502 -9.28 -13.18 -17.63
CA ASP A 502 -8.01 -12.44 -17.66
C ASP A 502 -6.94 -12.86 -16.65
N GLU A 503 -7.21 -13.75 -15.71
CA GLU A 503 -6.17 -14.22 -14.79
C GLU A 503 -5.82 -15.68 -15.02
N LEU A 504 -4.74 -15.91 -15.78
CA LEU A 504 -3.91 -17.09 -15.58
C LEU A 504 -3.36 -17.03 -14.16
N PRO A 505 -3.48 -18.09 -13.35
CA PRO A 505 -2.83 -18.10 -12.04
C PRO A 505 -1.32 -17.93 -12.23
N ASN A 506 -0.75 -16.88 -11.65
CA ASN A 506 0.69 -16.56 -11.60
C ASN A 506 1.47 -17.57 -10.75
N TRP A 507 1.43 -18.84 -11.11
CA TRP A 507 2.25 -19.85 -10.44
C TRP A 507 2.74 -20.94 -11.37
N VAL A 508 3.33 -20.42 -12.46
CA VAL A 508 4.33 -21.15 -13.22
C VAL A 508 5.48 -20.20 -13.50
N GLU A 509 6.40 -20.08 -12.54
CA GLU A 509 7.83 -19.94 -12.74
C GLU A 509 8.55 -20.91 -11.81
#